data_f7bf89a04bef90538d112d334a44e4dc
#
_entry.id   f7bf89a04bef90538d112d334a44e4dc
#
_cell.length_a   1.000
_cell.length_b   1.000
_cell.length_c   1.000
_cell.angle_alpha   90.00
_cell.angle_beta   90.00
_cell.angle_gamma   90.00
#
_symmetry.space_group_name_H-M   'P 1'
#
loop_
_entity.id
_entity.type
_entity.pdbx_description
1 polymer ?
#
loop_
_entity_poly.entity_id
_entity_poly.type
_entity_poly.pdbx_seq_one_letter_code
_entity_poly.pdbx_strand_id
1 'polypeptide(L)'
;LPICKRIAREIHDTLGHALTGISAGIDAVQVLIDVDTKVAKKQLQSVSAVVRNGIQDVRRSLDKLRPGALEKGSLREALLKMIEDYEILSKMQVELVYEWDQVDLDTAKEDIIFRIIQESITNSLRHGHANHVWIRMTKSNKYYVIEIKDDGIGSEKIQFGYGLTQMRERLGIIGGRVTFSGKKGFETQVLIPKRRGEEYD
;
A
#
# COMPACT_ATOMS: atom_id res chain seq x y z
N LEU A 1 4.48 -11.59 -21.75
CA LEU A 1 3.22 -12.35 -21.91
C LEU A 1 3.10 -13.66 -21.10
N PRO A 2 4.16 -14.50 -20.85
CA PRO A 2 4.01 -15.72 -20.05
C PRO A 2 3.85 -15.47 -18.55
N ILE A 3 4.47 -14.42 -18.02
CA ILE A 3 4.42 -14.08 -16.58
C ILE A 3 3.02 -13.59 -16.18
N CYS A 4 2.40 -12.70 -16.95
CA CYS A 4 1.04 -12.22 -16.68
C CYS A 4 0.00 -13.36 -16.70
N LYS A 5 0.10 -14.30 -17.65
CA LYS A 5 -0.79 -15.46 -17.70
C LYS A 5 -0.60 -16.39 -16.49
N ARG A 6 0.63 -16.56 -16.00
CA ARG A 6 0.94 -17.36 -14.83
C ARG A 6 0.37 -16.72 -13.55
N ILE A 7 0.58 -15.42 -13.38
CA ILE A 7 0.08 -14.68 -12.22
C ILE A 7 -1.44 -14.59 -12.23
N ALA A 8 -2.07 -14.35 -13.39
CA ALA A 8 -3.52 -14.38 -13.50
C ALA A 8 -4.12 -15.74 -13.10
N ARG A 9 -3.45 -16.84 -13.42
CA ARG A 9 -3.86 -18.18 -12.99
C ARG A 9 -3.63 -18.37 -11.49
N GLU A 10 -2.47 -17.96 -10.94
CA GLU A 10 -2.17 -18.02 -9.51
C GLU A 10 -3.19 -17.22 -8.68
N ILE A 11 -3.57 -16.02 -9.16
CA ILE A 11 -4.63 -15.21 -8.54
C ILE A 11 -5.97 -15.90 -8.62
N HIS A 12 -6.35 -16.47 -9.79
CA HIS A 12 -7.60 -17.15 -9.98
C HIS A 12 -7.74 -18.38 -9.05
N ASP A 13 -6.67 -19.17 -8.94
CA ASP A 13 -6.65 -20.34 -8.08
C ASP A 13 -6.74 -19.96 -6.60
N THR A 14 -5.97 -18.93 -6.18
CA THR A 14 -6.00 -18.42 -4.80
C THR A 14 -7.37 -17.84 -4.44
N LEU A 15 -7.96 -17.03 -5.33
CA LEU A 15 -9.30 -16.49 -5.13
C LEU A 15 -10.37 -17.57 -5.13
N GLY A 16 -10.28 -18.55 -6.03
CA GLY A 16 -11.24 -19.66 -6.10
C GLY A 16 -11.30 -20.44 -4.79
N HIS A 17 -10.14 -20.81 -4.24
CA HIS A 17 -10.08 -21.50 -2.94
C HIS A 17 -10.59 -20.63 -1.78
N ALA A 18 -10.20 -19.36 -1.72
CA ALA A 18 -10.66 -18.44 -0.68
C ALA A 18 -12.18 -18.23 -0.73
N LEU A 19 -12.74 -17.97 -1.93
CA LEU A 19 -14.17 -17.76 -2.12
C LEU A 19 -15.00 -19.00 -1.76
N THR A 20 -14.53 -20.20 -2.11
CA THR A 20 -15.19 -21.46 -1.74
C THR A 20 -15.22 -21.63 -0.20
N GLY A 21 -14.09 -21.38 0.46
CA GLY A 21 -14.01 -21.44 1.93
C GLY A 21 -14.88 -20.39 2.63
N ILE A 22 -14.97 -19.19 2.07
CA ILE A 22 -15.84 -18.11 2.57
C ILE A 22 -17.32 -18.51 2.43
N SER A 23 -17.73 -19.00 1.26
CA SER A 23 -19.12 -19.44 1.02
C SER A 23 -19.53 -20.53 2.01
N ALA A 24 -18.75 -21.60 2.11
CA ALA A 24 -19.01 -22.69 3.06
C ALA A 24 -19.04 -22.21 4.52
N GLY A 25 -18.17 -21.24 4.87
CA GLY A 25 -18.15 -20.64 6.20
C GLY A 25 -19.38 -19.79 6.50
N ILE A 26 -19.92 -19.06 5.53
CA ILE A 26 -21.15 -18.27 5.63
C ILE A 26 -22.35 -19.21 5.79
N ASP A 27 -22.42 -20.28 4.97
CA ASP A 27 -23.50 -21.29 5.07
C ASP A 27 -23.52 -21.92 6.47
N ALA A 28 -22.35 -22.26 7.02
CA ALA A 28 -22.24 -22.76 8.38
C ALA A 28 -22.72 -21.73 9.44
N VAL A 29 -22.42 -20.45 9.25
CA VAL A 29 -22.90 -19.40 10.16
C VAL A 29 -24.43 -19.28 10.10
N GLN A 30 -25.04 -19.37 8.92
CA GLN A 30 -26.50 -19.31 8.77
C GLN A 30 -27.20 -20.44 9.55
N VAL A 31 -26.66 -21.65 9.53
CA VAL A 31 -27.21 -22.79 10.29
C VAL A 31 -26.98 -22.61 11.80
N LEU A 32 -25.82 -22.08 12.19
CA LEU A 32 -25.43 -21.97 13.61
C LEU A 32 -26.07 -20.79 14.32
N ILE A 33 -26.52 -19.76 13.62
CA ILE A 33 -26.98 -18.51 14.26
C ILE A 33 -28.23 -18.75 15.13
N ASP A 34 -29.09 -19.67 14.71
CA ASP A 34 -30.33 -20.04 15.41
C ASP A 34 -30.11 -21.14 16.46
N VAL A 35 -28.98 -21.84 16.42
CA VAL A 35 -28.68 -22.98 17.31
C VAL A 35 -27.76 -22.57 18.45
N ASP A 36 -26.61 -21.89 18.11
CA ASP A 36 -25.63 -21.40 19.08
C ASP A 36 -24.94 -20.14 18.55
N THR A 37 -25.41 -19.00 19.03
CA THR A 37 -24.88 -17.69 18.61
C THR A 37 -23.39 -17.51 18.96
N LYS A 38 -22.87 -18.16 20.02
CA LYS A 38 -21.44 -18.05 20.38
C LYS A 38 -20.58 -18.80 19.36
N VAL A 39 -21.00 -19.99 18.94
CA VAL A 39 -20.32 -20.77 17.92
C VAL A 39 -20.42 -20.06 16.56
N ALA A 40 -21.59 -19.51 16.21
CA ALA A 40 -21.78 -18.72 14.99
C ALA A 40 -20.83 -17.52 14.94
N LYS A 41 -20.66 -16.75 16.04
CA LYS A 41 -19.71 -15.64 16.14
C LYS A 41 -18.26 -16.08 15.95
N LYS A 42 -17.87 -17.22 16.53
CA LYS A 42 -16.52 -17.77 16.35
C LYS A 42 -16.28 -18.18 14.88
N GLN A 43 -17.26 -18.80 14.24
CA GLN A 43 -17.20 -19.16 12.83
C GLN A 43 -17.08 -17.93 11.94
N LEU A 44 -17.82 -16.85 12.22
CA LEU A 44 -17.74 -15.60 11.49
C LEU A 44 -16.34 -14.94 11.61
N GLN A 45 -15.70 -15.04 12.78
CA GLN A 45 -14.32 -14.58 12.95
C GLN A 45 -13.33 -15.37 12.07
N SER A 46 -13.54 -16.70 11.97
CA SER A 46 -12.73 -17.56 11.10
C SER A 46 -12.92 -17.19 9.63
N VAL A 47 -14.16 -16.98 9.17
CA VAL A 47 -14.45 -16.49 7.80
C VAL A 47 -13.77 -15.15 7.55
N SER A 48 -13.85 -14.22 8.49
CA SER A 48 -13.17 -12.92 8.38
C SER A 48 -11.65 -13.05 8.27
N ALA A 49 -11.05 -14.03 8.95
CA ALA A 49 -9.61 -14.30 8.83
C ALA A 49 -9.26 -14.86 7.43
N VAL A 50 -10.06 -15.78 6.88
CA VAL A 50 -9.88 -16.31 5.52
C VAL A 50 -9.97 -15.19 4.48
N VAL A 51 -10.94 -14.29 4.60
CA VAL A 51 -11.07 -13.11 3.72
C VAL A 51 -9.81 -12.25 3.77
N ARG A 52 -9.34 -11.90 4.99
CA ARG A 52 -8.12 -11.08 5.14
C ARG A 52 -6.90 -11.75 4.53
N ASN A 53 -6.72 -13.04 4.75
CA ASN A 53 -5.60 -13.80 4.18
C ASN A 53 -5.69 -13.85 2.64
N GLY A 54 -6.87 -14.14 2.08
CA GLY A 54 -7.08 -14.15 0.63
C GLY A 54 -6.77 -12.80 -0.03
N ILE A 55 -7.18 -11.69 0.59
CA ILE A 55 -6.84 -10.34 0.13
C ILE A 55 -5.31 -10.12 0.17
N GLN A 56 -4.62 -10.59 1.22
CA GLN A 56 -3.17 -10.47 1.30
C GLN A 56 -2.45 -11.30 0.23
N ASP A 57 -2.92 -12.51 -0.06
CA ASP A 57 -2.32 -13.38 -1.06
C ASP A 57 -2.50 -12.83 -2.47
N VAL A 58 -3.68 -12.27 -2.79
CA VAL A 58 -3.91 -11.53 -4.04
C VAL A 58 -2.96 -10.34 -4.14
N ARG A 59 -2.81 -9.55 -3.08
CA ARG A 59 -1.86 -8.42 -3.07
C ARG A 59 -0.44 -8.87 -3.31
N ARG A 60 0.03 -9.96 -2.66
CA ARG A 60 1.37 -10.52 -2.89
C ARG A 60 1.56 -10.96 -4.34
N SER A 61 0.54 -11.52 -4.97
CA SER A 61 0.59 -11.93 -6.37
C SER A 61 0.61 -10.72 -7.31
N LEU A 62 -0.15 -9.66 -6.98
CA LEU A 62 -0.11 -8.39 -7.71
C LEU A 62 1.21 -7.62 -7.49
N ASP A 63 1.83 -7.75 -6.31
CA ASP A 63 3.15 -7.17 -6.03
C ASP A 63 4.27 -7.74 -6.90
N LYS A 64 4.09 -8.94 -7.44
CA LYS A 64 5.00 -9.55 -8.43
C LYS A 64 4.81 -8.96 -9.85
N LEU A 65 3.70 -8.24 -10.08
CA LEU A 65 3.48 -7.49 -11.31
C LEU A 65 4.08 -6.10 -11.14
N ARG A 66 4.98 -5.76 -12.04
CA ARG A 66 5.48 -4.38 -12.15
C ARG A 66 4.30 -3.47 -12.45
N PRO A 67 4.15 -2.31 -11.80
CA PRO A 67 3.11 -1.37 -12.18
C PRO A 67 3.28 -1.01 -13.66
N GLY A 68 2.28 -1.30 -14.47
CA GLY A 68 2.32 -0.98 -15.92
C GLY A 68 2.51 0.52 -16.20
N ALA A 69 2.29 1.36 -15.18
CA ALA A 69 2.56 2.79 -15.20
C ALA A 69 4.07 3.11 -15.26
N LEU A 70 4.94 2.28 -14.65
CA LEU A 70 6.40 2.45 -14.70
C LEU A 70 7.06 1.77 -15.92
N GLU A 71 6.32 0.96 -16.68
CA GLU A 71 6.87 0.32 -17.90
C GLU A 71 7.00 1.29 -19.06
N LYS A 72 6.29 2.43 -19.07
CA LYS A 72 6.17 3.35 -20.21
C LYS A 72 6.39 4.84 -19.86
N GLY A 73 6.69 5.19 -18.61
CA GLY A 73 6.79 6.57 -18.17
C GLY A 73 7.72 6.76 -16.98
N SER A 74 7.91 8.00 -16.57
CA SER A 74 8.66 8.36 -15.36
C SER A 74 7.87 8.06 -14.08
N LEU A 75 8.57 7.94 -12.95
CA LEU A 75 7.93 7.84 -11.62
C LEU A 75 6.89 8.94 -11.41
N ARG A 76 7.19 10.18 -11.83
CA ARG A 76 6.27 11.32 -11.73
C ARG A 76 4.95 11.07 -12.46
N GLU A 77 5.02 10.61 -13.72
CA GLU A 77 3.81 10.32 -14.52
C GLU A 77 2.98 9.19 -13.90
N ALA A 78 3.65 8.15 -13.41
CA ALA A 78 2.99 7.05 -12.74
C ALA A 78 2.27 7.49 -11.44
N LEU A 79 2.90 8.38 -10.65
CA LEU A 79 2.30 8.94 -9.45
C LEU A 79 1.10 9.84 -9.76
N LEU A 80 1.21 10.72 -10.76
CA LEU A 80 0.11 11.59 -11.17
C LEU A 80 -1.10 10.79 -11.63
N LYS A 81 -0.89 9.74 -12.45
CA LYS A 81 -1.96 8.87 -12.89
C LYS A 81 -2.62 8.12 -11.73
N MET A 82 -1.82 7.60 -10.81
CA MET A 82 -2.34 6.95 -9.62
C MET A 82 -3.18 7.90 -8.77
N ILE A 83 -2.72 9.13 -8.57
CA ILE A 83 -3.44 10.18 -7.82
C ILE A 83 -4.79 10.46 -8.47
N GLU A 84 -4.82 10.69 -9.78
CA GLU A 84 -6.05 10.90 -10.54
C GLU A 84 -7.06 9.76 -10.33
N ASP A 85 -6.60 8.49 -10.41
CA ASP A 85 -7.43 7.31 -10.17
C ASP A 85 -8.04 7.31 -8.75
N TYR A 86 -7.24 7.67 -7.72
CA TYR A 86 -7.72 7.76 -6.34
C TYR A 86 -8.73 8.89 -6.15
N GLU A 87 -8.50 10.07 -6.72
CA GLU A 87 -9.41 11.22 -6.63
C GLU A 87 -10.77 10.92 -7.26
N ILE A 88 -10.78 10.28 -8.45
CA ILE A 88 -12.00 9.86 -9.14
C ILE A 88 -12.79 8.85 -8.31
N LEU A 89 -12.13 7.86 -7.71
CA LEU A 89 -12.79 6.76 -7.02
C LEU A 89 -13.23 7.10 -5.59
N SER A 90 -12.50 7.95 -4.90
CA SER A 90 -12.69 8.18 -3.45
C SER A 90 -13.16 9.59 -3.09
N LYS A 91 -13.11 10.55 -4.00
CA LYS A 91 -13.29 11.99 -3.76
C LYS A 91 -12.28 12.61 -2.78
N MET A 92 -11.26 11.86 -2.39
CA MET A 92 -10.15 12.34 -1.58
C MET A 92 -9.24 13.20 -2.44
N GLN A 93 -8.82 14.36 -1.96
CA GLN A 93 -7.88 15.24 -2.66
C GLN A 93 -6.45 14.84 -2.33
N VAL A 94 -5.58 14.80 -3.34
CA VAL A 94 -4.17 14.44 -3.17
C VAL A 94 -3.28 15.49 -3.85
N GLU A 95 -2.51 16.23 -3.07
CA GLU A 95 -1.56 17.21 -3.58
C GLU A 95 -0.16 16.60 -3.67
N LEU A 96 0.50 16.75 -4.82
CA LEU A 96 1.86 16.28 -5.04
C LEU A 96 2.80 17.45 -5.35
N VAL A 97 3.77 17.69 -4.47
CA VAL A 97 4.93 18.54 -4.73
C VAL A 97 6.11 17.64 -5.07
N TYR A 98 6.56 17.69 -6.33
CA TYR A 98 7.60 16.81 -6.87
C TYR A 98 8.84 17.63 -7.27
N GLU A 99 9.88 17.60 -6.44
CA GLU A 99 11.15 18.32 -6.65
C GLU A 99 12.31 17.36 -7.02
N TRP A 100 11.97 16.20 -7.58
CA TRP A 100 12.95 15.19 -8.00
C TRP A 100 13.22 15.20 -9.50
N ASP A 101 12.96 16.32 -10.16
CA ASP A 101 13.38 16.48 -11.55
C ASP A 101 14.90 16.24 -11.64
N GLN A 102 15.35 15.46 -12.63
CA GLN A 102 16.75 15.05 -12.85
C GLN A 102 17.32 14.04 -11.81
N VAL A 103 16.47 13.35 -11.04
CA VAL A 103 16.91 12.24 -10.19
C VAL A 103 16.93 10.96 -11.03
N ASP A 104 18.13 10.39 -11.21
CA ASP A 104 18.30 9.10 -11.89
C ASP A 104 18.14 7.96 -10.86
N LEU A 105 16.94 7.42 -10.82
CA LEU A 105 16.62 6.25 -10.00
C LEU A 105 16.61 5.00 -10.86
N ASP A 106 17.22 3.93 -10.35
CA ASP A 106 16.98 2.63 -10.96
C ASP A 106 15.53 2.20 -10.78
N THR A 107 15.04 1.39 -11.72
CA THR A 107 13.64 0.96 -11.77
C THR A 107 13.18 0.23 -10.49
N ALA A 108 14.08 -0.43 -9.78
CA ALA A 108 13.74 -1.11 -8.53
C ALA A 108 13.43 -0.11 -7.42
N LYS A 109 14.19 1.00 -7.35
CA LYS A 109 13.91 2.10 -6.41
C LYS A 109 12.61 2.81 -6.74
N GLU A 110 12.37 3.09 -8.03
CA GLU A 110 11.10 3.71 -8.47
C GLU A 110 9.90 2.86 -8.07
N ASP A 111 9.96 1.53 -8.26
CA ASP A 111 8.88 0.62 -7.86
C ASP A 111 8.65 0.64 -6.34
N ILE A 112 9.72 0.60 -5.55
CA ILE A 112 9.63 0.67 -4.09
C ILE A 112 8.97 1.99 -3.65
N ILE A 113 9.40 3.12 -4.22
CA ILE A 113 8.86 4.44 -3.90
C ILE A 113 7.39 4.53 -4.28
N PHE A 114 7.03 4.11 -5.50
CA PHE A 114 5.66 4.08 -5.96
C PHE A 114 4.76 3.29 -4.99
N ARG A 115 5.19 2.09 -4.57
CA ARG A 115 4.43 1.24 -3.63
C ARG A 115 4.26 1.86 -2.25
N ILE A 116 5.29 2.56 -1.76
CA ILE A 116 5.21 3.24 -0.47
C ILE A 116 4.17 4.36 -0.51
N ILE A 117 4.19 5.17 -1.57
CA ILE A 117 3.22 6.25 -1.74
C ILE A 117 1.81 5.67 -1.92
N GLN A 118 1.65 4.63 -2.73
CA GLN A 118 0.38 3.92 -2.93
C GLN A 118 -0.19 3.39 -1.61
N GLU A 119 0.62 2.71 -0.80
CA GLU A 119 0.19 2.17 0.50
C GLU A 119 -0.17 3.28 1.48
N SER A 120 0.58 4.41 1.47
CA SER A 120 0.26 5.56 2.32
C SER A 120 -1.09 6.17 1.96
N ILE A 121 -1.37 6.43 0.68
CA ILE A 121 -2.68 6.94 0.22
C ILE A 121 -3.80 5.97 0.59
N THR A 122 -3.56 4.65 0.38
CA THR A 122 -4.54 3.62 0.73
C THR A 122 -4.84 3.60 2.23
N ASN A 123 -3.82 3.77 3.07
CA ASN A 123 -3.97 3.81 4.53
C ASN A 123 -4.71 5.07 4.98
N SER A 124 -4.42 6.22 4.41
CA SER A 124 -5.15 7.47 4.65
C SER A 124 -6.64 7.34 4.33
N LEU A 125 -6.97 6.70 3.21
CA LEU A 125 -8.37 6.45 2.81
C LEU A 125 -9.07 5.43 3.73
N ARG A 126 -8.43 4.28 4.00
CA ARG A 126 -9.08 3.15 4.69
C ARG A 126 -9.10 3.28 6.19
N HIS A 127 -8.03 3.79 6.76
CA HIS A 127 -7.80 3.83 8.20
C HIS A 127 -7.86 5.24 8.76
N GLY A 128 -7.39 6.22 7.98
CA GLY A 128 -7.40 7.62 8.35
C GLY A 128 -8.76 8.29 8.16
N HIS A 129 -9.61 7.77 7.26
CA HIS A 129 -10.81 8.47 6.80
C HIS A 129 -10.50 9.91 6.37
N ALA A 130 -9.34 10.07 5.74
CA ALA A 130 -8.84 11.36 5.31
C ALA A 130 -9.61 11.89 4.10
N ASN A 131 -9.77 13.22 4.05
CA ASN A 131 -10.29 13.91 2.87
C ASN A 131 -9.18 14.52 2.02
N HIS A 132 -7.99 14.74 2.63
CA HIS A 132 -6.86 15.35 1.96
C HIS A 132 -5.54 14.65 2.33
N VAL A 133 -4.68 14.44 1.32
CA VAL A 133 -3.34 13.90 1.46
C VAL A 133 -2.35 14.83 0.78
N TRP A 134 -1.29 15.21 1.47
CA TRP A 134 -0.17 15.98 0.93
C TRP A 134 1.03 15.09 0.79
N ILE A 135 1.62 15.08 -0.41
CA ILE A 135 2.83 14.35 -0.75
C ILE A 135 3.89 15.36 -1.16
N ARG A 136 5.01 15.36 -0.48
CA ARG A 136 6.15 16.20 -0.83
C ARG A 136 7.39 15.34 -1.06
N MET A 137 8.00 15.50 -2.22
CA MET A 137 9.20 14.79 -2.64
C MET A 137 10.31 15.82 -2.86
N THR A 138 11.26 15.90 -1.92
CA THR A 138 12.33 16.89 -1.91
C THR A 138 13.71 16.25 -1.84
N LYS A 139 14.75 17.05 -1.99
CA LYS A 139 16.15 16.62 -1.89
C LYS A 139 16.84 17.35 -0.73
N SER A 140 17.58 16.61 0.09
CA SER A 140 18.57 17.16 1.01
C SER A 140 19.98 16.82 0.54
N ASN A 141 21.01 17.31 1.21
CA ASN A 141 22.41 17.00 0.82
C ASN A 141 22.71 15.51 0.78
N LYS A 142 22.10 14.71 1.69
CA LYS A 142 22.42 13.27 1.85
C LYS A 142 21.29 12.33 1.47
N TYR A 143 20.06 12.84 1.37
CA TYR A 143 18.87 12.00 1.22
C TYR A 143 17.91 12.55 0.18
N TYR A 144 17.25 11.67 -0.51
CA TYR A 144 15.95 11.91 -1.10
C TYR A 144 14.90 11.76 -0.01
N VAL A 145 14.02 12.73 0.12
CA VAL A 145 13.03 12.80 1.20
C VAL A 145 11.63 12.75 0.62
N ILE A 146 10.79 11.89 1.19
CA ILE A 146 9.36 11.84 0.89
C ILE A 146 8.62 12.07 2.19
N GLU A 147 7.73 13.04 2.21
CA GLU A 147 6.83 13.33 3.31
C GLU A 147 5.40 13.16 2.81
N ILE A 148 4.63 12.32 3.48
CA ILE A 148 3.22 12.06 3.16
C ILE A 148 2.45 12.32 4.43
N LYS A 149 1.47 13.22 4.36
CA LYS A 149 0.63 13.60 5.49
C LYS A 149 -0.82 13.61 5.08
N ASP A 150 -1.70 13.20 5.98
CA ASP A 150 -3.14 13.29 5.80
C ASP A 150 -3.83 14.10 6.90
N ASP A 151 -5.09 14.47 6.66
CA ASP A 151 -5.97 15.16 7.60
C ASP A 151 -6.88 14.21 8.38
N GLY A 152 -6.59 12.92 8.35
CA GLY A 152 -7.41 11.89 8.96
C GLY A 152 -7.36 11.85 10.48
N ILE A 153 -7.98 10.83 11.06
CA ILE A 153 -8.13 10.69 12.53
C ILE A 153 -6.80 10.46 13.27
N GLY A 154 -5.74 10.08 12.54
CA GLY A 154 -4.46 9.74 13.13
C GLY A 154 -4.49 8.46 13.99
N SER A 155 -3.47 8.31 14.86
CA SER A 155 -3.37 7.18 15.78
C SER A 155 -2.48 7.53 16.97
N GLU A 156 -2.98 7.40 18.19
CA GLU A 156 -2.16 7.60 19.41
C GLU A 156 -1.06 6.54 19.57
N LYS A 157 -1.35 5.30 19.13
CA LYS A 157 -0.39 4.18 19.15
C LYS A 157 -0.32 3.56 17.76
N ILE A 158 0.81 3.75 17.09
CA ILE A 158 1.04 3.17 15.78
C ILE A 158 1.22 1.66 15.93
N GLN A 159 0.28 0.91 15.41
CA GLN A 159 0.37 -0.54 15.33
C GLN A 159 0.97 -0.93 13.98
N PHE A 160 2.09 -1.65 14.02
CA PHE A 160 2.73 -2.15 12.82
C PHE A 160 1.96 -3.36 12.27
N GLY A 161 0.93 -3.06 11.47
CA GLY A 161 0.27 -4.04 10.63
C GLY A 161 1.12 -4.44 9.43
N TYR A 162 0.56 -5.26 8.55
CA TYR A 162 1.24 -5.76 7.36
C TYR A 162 1.77 -4.63 6.46
N GLY A 163 0.97 -3.59 6.18
CA GLY A 163 1.34 -2.48 5.29
C GLY A 163 2.58 -1.72 5.77
N LEU A 164 2.60 -1.26 7.04
CA LEU A 164 3.73 -0.52 7.60
C LEU A 164 5.00 -1.38 7.71
N THR A 165 4.83 -2.67 8.00
CA THR A 165 5.95 -3.63 8.05
C THR A 165 6.56 -3.79 6.64
N GLN A 166 5.74 -3.97 5.62
CA GLN A 166 6.19 -4.10 4.24
C GLN A 166 6.88 -2.83 3.72
N MET A 167 6.37 -1.64 4.06
CA MET A 167 7.05 -0.38 3.73
C MET A 167 8.48 -0.34 4.29
N ARG A 168 8.65 -0.71 5.57
CA ARG A 168 9.96 -0.73 6.23
C ARG A 168 10.91 -1.74 5.60
N GLU A 169 10.43 -2.94 5.32
CA GLU A 169 11.23 -4.01 4.69
C GLU A 169 11.68 -3.62 3.28
N ARG A 170 10.77 -3.11 2.46
CA ARG A 170 11.09 -2.66 1.09
C ARG A 170 12.10 -1.52 1.07
N LEU A 171 11.94 -0.53 1.95
CA LEU A 171 12.92 0.55 2.09
C LEU A 171 14.28 0.06 2.55
N GLY A 172 14.32 -0.93 3.44
CA GLY A 172 15.57 -1.56 3.87
C GLY A 172 16.39 -2.13 2.71
N ILE A 173 15.75 -2.65 1.65
CA ILE A 173 16.43 -3.19 0.46
C ILE A 173 17.27 -2.11 -0.25
N ILE A 174 16.80 -0.87 -0.26
CA ILE A 174 17.49 0.27 -0.89
C ILE A 174 18.25 1.14 0.11
N GLY A 175 18.46 0.64 1.34
CA GLY A 175 19.14 1.39 2.41
C GLY A 175 18.33 2.56 2.98
N GLY A 176 17.06 2.67 2.62
CA GLY A 176 16.17 3.73 3.10
C GLY A 176 15.62 3.47 4.49
N ARG A 177 15.01 4.50 5.07
CA ARG A 177 14.34 4.45 6.37
C ARG A 177 12.96 5.09 6.29
N VAL A 178 12.03 4.62 7.11
CA VAL A 178 10.71 5.21 7.26
C VAL A 178 10.41 5.46 8.73
N THR A 179 9.78 6.59 8.99
CA THR A 179 9.22 6.94 10.30
C THR A 179 7.75 7.30 10.15
N PHE A 180 6.97 7.04 11.17
CA PHE A 180 5.53 7.29 11.19
C PHE A 180 5.15 8.12 12.40
N SER A 181 4.17 9.01 12.24
CA SER A 181 3.58 9.79 13.31
C SER A 181 2.07 9.86 13.12
N GLY A 182 1.30 9.75 14.20
CA GLY A 182 -0.18 9.76 14.17
C GLY A 182 -0.81 10.86 15.00
N LYS A 183 -0.08 11.91 15.39
CA LYS A 183 -0.54 12.92 16.35
C LYS A 183 -1.61 13.89 15.80
N LYS A 184 -1.55 14.22 14.52
CA LYS A 184 -2.49 15.12 13.83
C LYS A 184 -2.65 14.61 12.40
N GLY A 185 -3.60 13.70 12.16
CA GLY A 185 -3.61 12.87 10.97
C GLY A 185 -2.50 11.83 11.04
N PHE A 186 -2.17 11.21 9.92
CA PHE A 186 -1.05 10.26 9.83
C PHE A 186 0.05 10.85 8.94
N GLU A 187 1.29 10.74 9.40
CA GLU A 187 2.46 11.24 8.70
C GLU A 187 3.47 10.09 8.49
N THR A 188 3.91 9.95 7.25
CA THR A 188 4.94 9.01 6.83
C THR A 188 6.10 9.80 6.27
N GLN A 189 7.28 9.69 6.88
CA GLN A 189 8.51 10.29 6.40
C GLN A 189 9.48 9.21 5.94
N VAL A 190 9.95 9.32 4.71
CA VAL A 190 10.89 8.39 4.07
C VAL A 190 12.18 9.10 3.75
N LEU A 191 13.30 8.46 4.09
CA LEU A 191 14.66 8.92 3.78
C LEU A 191 15.37 7.85 2.97
N ILE A 192 15.79 8.18 1.75
CA ILE A 192 16.55 7.30 0.86
C ILE A 192 17.94 7.90 0.66
N PRO A 193 19.04 7.20 1.01
CA PRO A 193 20.37 7.76 0.87
C PRO A 193 20.73 7.97 -0.60
N LYS A 194 21.33 9.12 -0.90
CA LYS A 194 21.95 9.40 -2.18
C LYS A 194 23.20 8.53 -2.36
N ARG A 195 23.57 8.21 -3.59
CA ARG A 195 24.86 7.54 -3.86
C ARG A 195 26.02 8.52 -3.59
N ARG A 196 27.18 7.99 -3.17
CA ARG A 196 28.40 8.80 -3.08
C ARG A 196 28.72 9.39 -4.46
N GLY A 197 28.67 10.71 -4.60
CA GLY A 197 28.87 11.43 -5.84
C GLY A 197 27.64 12.27 -6.27
N GLU A 198 26.45 12.02 -5.70
CA GLU A 198 25.22 12.82 -5.91
C GLU A 198 25.07 13.92 -4.84
N GLU A 199 26.12 14.13 -4.00
CA GLU A 199 26.06 15.03 -2.82
C GLU A 199 26.20 16.52 -3.16
N TYR A 200 26.43 16.90 -4.43
CA TYR A 200 26.85 18.27 -4.80
C TYR A 200 26.08 18.91 -5.96
N ASP A 201 24.87 18.44 -6.30
CA ASP A 201 23.99 19.13 -7.26
C ASP A 201 22.74 19.72 -6.59
#